data_7d0cbfcf7276cfe62a067d57b13f10a2
#
_entry.id   7d0cbfcf7276cfe62a067d57b13f10a2
#
_cell.length_a   1.000
_cell.length_b   1.000
_cell.length_c   1.000
_cell.angle_alpha   90.00
_cell.angle_beta   90.00
_cell.angle_gamma   90.00
#
_symmetry.space_group_name_H-M   'P 1'
#
loop_
_entity.id
_entity.type
_entity.pdbx_description
1 polymer ?
#
loop_
_entity_poly.entity_id
_entity_poly.type
_entity_poly.pdbx_seq_one_letter_code
_entity_poly.pdbx_strand_id
1 'polypeptide(L)'
;MKFNFITLFLTSALLASTNLGVMAQESLNSAPSDLKTLEKASEKAVSPSHVMAVIDGKNITAGQLDELALEINPNLIRFPDEQRRIMVLKAYLDMQALAKEAKSKGIDKTEAYDKRMVVMRDNVLQQLYFKQTIVDQISDNDLEALYKNEVAALPKEDEVKARHILVKTKKEAEAIIKRLNKKENFEEIAKKTSTDGSAAVGGDLGYFSHGQMVKPFEDAAFGLKVGEYTKSPIESPFGWHVIKVEDRRLKQPPAFDDVKEMLRTQLIKERYQKLIVDLRSKMDVKYPDPNVIKLMQSLNQNGTPLSDETPDEEDTE
;
A
#
# COMPACT_ATOMS: atom_id res chain seq x y z
N MET A 1 -3.31 -18.86 -16.01
CA MET A 1 -2.96 -17.47 -15.76
C MET A 1 -2.15 -17.44 -14.48
N LYS A 2 -0.89 -17.07 -14.53
CA LYS A 2 0.00 -17.05 -13.36
C LYS A 2 -0.31 -15.78 -12.58
N PHE A 3 -0.86 -15.90 -11.39
CA PHE A 3 -0.95 -14.80 -10.45
C PHE A 3 0.47 -14.51 -9.93
N ASN A 4 1.11 -13.53 -10.51
CA ASN A 4 2.24 -12.88 -9.89
C ASN A 4 1.67 -11.94 -8.82
N PHE A 5 2.00 -12.20 -7.56
CA PHE A 5 1.99 -11.19 -6.53
C PHE A 5 3.08 -10.16 -6.86
N ILE A 6 2.78 -9.32 -7.82
CA ILE A 6 3.57 -8.14 -8.10
C ILE A 6 3.18 -7.14 -7.02
N THR A 7 4.13 -6.83 -6.19
CA THR A 7 4.15 -5.67 -5.31
C THR A 7 3.79 -4.45 -6.14
N LEU A 8 2.52 -4.07 -6.13
CA LEU A 8 2.05 -2.87 -6.79
C LEU A 8 2.36 -1.70 -5.86
N PHE A 9 3.54 -1.10 -6.05
CA PHE A 9 3.75 0.27 -5.60
C PHE A 9 2.71 1.13 -6.31
N LEU A 10 1.66 1.50 -5.57
CA LEU A 10 0.80 2.61 -5.93
C LEU A 10 1.66 3.87 -5.82
N THR A 11 2.33 4.24 -6.90
CA THR A 11 2.68 5.63 -7.10
C THR A 11 1.36 6.34 -7.35
N SER A 12 0.86 6.98 -6.31
CA SER A 12 -0.21 7.96 -6.41
C SER A 12 0.26 9.00 -7.43
N ALA A 13 -0.29 8.93 -8.64
CA ALA A 13 -0.30 10.06 -9.54
C ALA A 13 -1.16 11.15 -8.88
N LEU A 14 -0.59 11.82 -7.88
CA LEU A 14 -1.03 13.12 -7.44
C LEU A 14 -0.62 14.07 -8.57
N LEU A 15 -1.59 14.36 -9.42
CA LEU A 15 -1.51 15.49 -10.33
C LEU A 15 -0.89 16.67 -9.61
N ALA A 16 0.16 17.18 -10.23
CA ALA A 16 0.86 18.39 -9.86
C ALA A 16 -0.07 19.47 -9.28
N SER A 17 -0.18 19.52 -7.98
CA SER A 17 -0.55 20.73 -7.29
C SER A 17 0.70 21.62 -7.31
N THR A 18 0.78 22.35 -8.42
CA THR A 18 1.71 23.43 -8.68
C THR A 18 2.07 24.22 -7.45
N ASN A 19 3.35 24.42 -7.25
CA ASN A 19 4.12 25.54 -6.61
C ASN A 19 3.51 26.40 -5.46
N LEU A 20 2.23 26.31 -5.13
CA LEU A 20 1.69 26.95 -3.92
C LEU A 20 2.12 26.23 -2.63
N GLY A 21 2.38 24.93 -2.69
CA GLY A 21 2.88 24.16 -1.56
C GLY A 21 4.29 24.53 -1.12
N VAL A 22 5.13 25.02 -2.03
CA VAL A 22 6.53 25.37 -1.72
C VAL A 22 6.61 26.64 -0.89
N MET A 23 5.81 27.67 -1.21
CA MET A 23 5.80 28.91 -0.41
C MET A 23 5.18 28.73 0.98
N ALA A 24 4.15 27.87 1.09
CA ALA A 24 3.59 27.49 2.39
C ALA A 24 4.55 26.59 3.20
N GLN A 25 5.39 25.81 2.54
CA GLN A 25 6.38 24.94 3.17
C GLN A 25 7.51 25.73 3.84
N GLU A 26 7.98 26.83 3.24
CA GLU A 26 9.02 27.69 3.85
C GLU A 26 8.50 28.43 5.08
N SER A 27 7.26 28.88 5.09
CA SER A 27 6.66 29.53 6.27
C SER A 27 6.38 28.56 7.43
N LEU A 28 6.21 27.27 7.14
CA LEU A 28 6.01 26.22 8.14
C LEU A 28 7.30 25.69 8.76
N ASN A 29 8.44 25.81 8.02
CA ASN A 29 9.76 25.39 8.53
C ASN A 29 10.40 26.42 9.49
N SER A 30 9.88 27.64 9.54
CA SER A 30 10.30 28.71 10.46
C SER A 30 9.43 28.79 11.72
N ALA A 31 9.00 27.66 12.28
CA ALA A 31 8.24 27.64 13.53
C ALA A 31 9.07 28.25 14.67
N PRO A 32 8.53 29.21 15.42
CA PRO A 32 9.23 29.80 16.56
C PRO A 32 9.51 28.75 17.63
N SER A 33 10.66 28.92 18.33
CA SER A 33 11.09 28.06 19.46
C SER A 33 10.13 27.99 20.64
N ASP A 34 9.09 28.81 20.63
CA ASP A 34 8.10 28.94 21.72
C ASP A 34 7.01 27.86 21.73
N LEU A 35 6.96 27.00 20.71
CA LEU A 35 6.01 25.88 20.66
C LEU A 35 6.17 24.85 21.80
N LYS A 36 7.34 24.81 22.43
CA LYS A 36 7.58 23.94 23.61
C LYS A 36 6.80 24.36 24.86
N THR A 37 6.27 25.59 24.88
CA THR A 37 5.48 26.09 26.00
C THR A 37 4.00 25.64 25.94
N LEU A 38 3.55 25.18 24.77
CA LEU A 38 2.17 24.71 24.54
C LEU A 38 1.95 23.23 24.95
N GLU A 39 3.01 22.48 25.22
CA GLU A 39 2.91 21.04 25.60
C GLU A 39 2.21 20.80 26.95
N LYS A 40 1.90 21.84 27.72
CA LYS A 40 1.27 21.72 29.06
C LYS A 40 -0.20 22.15 29.13
N ALA A 41 -0.76 22.61 28.03
CA ALA A 41 -2.15 23.04 28.02
C ALA A 41 -3.08 21.99 27.40
N SER A 42 -3.75 21.27 28.28
CA SER A 42 -5.07 20.65 28.10
C SER A 42 -5.17 19.34 27.31
N GLU A 43 -5.31 18.25 28.07
CA GLU A 43 -5.93 16.96 27.68
C GLU A 43 -7.44 17.03 27.38
N LYS A 44 -8.05 18.20 27.23
CA LYS A 44 -9.48 18.32 26.96
C LYS A 44 -9.70 18.49 25.46
N ALA A 45 -10.27 17.47 24.81
CA ALA A 45 -10.62 17.53 23.40
C ALA A 45 -11.47 18.78 23.12
N VAL A 46 -10.96 19.67 22.27
CA VAL A 46 -11.64 20.89 21.85
C VAL A 46 -12.80 20.52 20.91
N SER A 47 -14.01 21.00 21.21
CA SER A 47 -15.18 20.75 20.35
C SER A 47 -14.93 21.25 18.92
N PRO A 48 -15.36 20.53 17.87
CA PRO A 48 -15.29 21.01 16.50
C PRO A 48 -15.95 22.37 16.25
N SER A 49 -16.97 22.72 17.05
CA SER A 49 -17.68 24.01 17.00
C SER A 49 -16.96 25.14 17.76
N HIS A 50 -15.87 24.84 18.48
CA HIS A 50 -15.12 25.87 19.21
C HIS A 50 -14.50 26.90 18.25
N VAL A 51 -14.75 28.18 18.54
CA VAL A 51 -14.23 29.27 17.72
C VAL A 51 -12.76 29.53 18.07
N MET A 52 -11.88 29.26 17.11
CA MET A 52 -10.45 29.45 17.26
C MET A 52 -9.99 30.86 16.87
N ALA A 53 -10.69 31.51 15.95
CA ALA A 53 -10.41 32.87 15.51
C ALA A 53 -11.68 33.54 14.94
N VAL A 54 -11.65 34.87 14.86
CA VAL A 54 -12.65 35.66 14.12
C VAL A 54 -11.89 36.49 13.08
N ILE A 55 -12.20 36.27 11.80
CA ILE A 55 -11.55 36.95 10.68
C ILE A 55 -12.62 37.74 9.91
N ASP A 56 -12.47 39.06 9.82
CA ASP A 56 -13.44 39.95 9.15
C ASP A 56 -14.91 39.66 9.60
N GLY A 57 -15.12 39.40 10.89
CA GLY A 57 -16.45 39.12 11.50
C GLY A 57 -16.94 37.68 11.30
N LYS A 58 -16.17 36.81 10.65
CA LYS A 58 -16.51 35.39 10.47
C LYS A 58 -15.77 34.51 11.46
N ASN A 59 -16.50 33.65 12.14
CA ASN A 59 -15.92 32.65 13.04
C ASN A 59 -15.19 31.56 12.25
N ILE A 60 -13.98 31.25 12.68
CA ILE A 60 -13.20 30.09 12.22
C ILE A 60 -13.16 29.09 13.35
N THR A 61 -13.73 27.91 13.12
CA THR A 61 -13.87 26.88 14.16
C THR A 61 -12.75 25.84 14.08
N ALA A 62 -12.58 25.10 15.19
CA ALA A 62 -11.62 23.99 15.25
C ALA A 62 -11.90 22.93 14.16
N GLY A 63 -13.17 22.58 13.92
CA GLY A 63 -13.53 21.63 12.86
C GLY A 63 -13.18 22.13 11.46
N GLN A 64 -13.41 23.41 11.17
CA GLN A 64 -12.98 23.99 9.88
C GLN A 64 -11.47 23.98 9.70
N LEU A 65 -10.68 24.18 10.76
CA LEU A 65 -9.21 24.06 10.68
C LEU A 65 -8.78 22.62 10.48
N ASP A 66 -9.47 21.64 11.06
CA ASP A 66 -9.20 20.23 10.84
C ASP A 66 -9.47 19.80 9.38
N GLU A 67 -10.55 20.29 8.77
CA GLU A 67 -10.86 20.09 7.35
C GLU A 67 -9.80 20.75 6.44
N LEU A 68 -9.46 22.02 6.71
CA LEU A 68 -8.44 22.75 5.97
C LEU A 68 -7.04 22.12 6.07
N ALA A 69 -6.74 21.42 7.17
CA ALA A 69 -5.44 20.75 7.34
C ALA A 69 -5.18 19.74 6.23
N LEU A 70 -6.21 18.97 5.85
CA LEU A 70 -6.12 17.96 4.79
C LEU A 70 -5.90 18.57 3.40
N GLU A 71 -6.49 19.74 3.16
CA GLU A 71 -6.37 20.44 1.87
C GLU A 71 -5.05 21.22 1.74
N ILE A 72 -4.59 21.88 2.82
CA ILE A 72 -3.36 22.69 2.81
C ILE A 72 -2.12 21.78 2.80
N ASN A 73 -2.04 20.83 3.71
CA ASN A 73 -0.92 19.88 3.79
C ASN A 73 -1.31 18.62 4.59
N PRO A 74 -1.57 17.49 3.91
CA PRO A 74 -1.93 16.22 4.58
C PRO A 74 -0.90 15.73 5.62
N ASN A 75 0.37 16.12 5.50
CA ASN A 75 1.40 15.74 6.47
C ASN A 75 1.22 16.39 7.85
N LEU A 76 0.38 17.41 7.96
CA LEU A 76 0.07 18.04 9.24
C LEU A 76 -0.70 17.11 10.19
N ILE A 77 -1.31 16.03 9.69
CA ILE A 77 -2.05 15.06 10.51
C ILE A 77 -1.18 14.38 11.58
N ARG A 78 0.14 14.35 11.39
CA ARG A 78 1.10 13.78 12.36
C ARG A 78 1.34 14.64 13.60
N PHE A 79 0.91 15.91 13.58
CA PHE A 79 1.05 16.80 14.72
C PHE A 79 -0.16 16.68 15.67
N PRO A 80 0.01 16.95 16.97
CA PRO A 80 -1.10 17.04 17.92
C PRO A 80 -2.15 18.05 17.44
N ASP A 81 -3.43 17.79 17.72
CA ASP A 81 -4.56 18.56 17.18
C ASP A 81 -4.43 20.06 17.38
N GLU A 82 -4.05 20.49 18.57
CA GLU A 82 -3.91 21.93 18.89
C GLU A 82 -2.81 22.59 18.09
N GLN A 83 -1.64 21.95 18.01
CA GLN A 83 -0.51 22.46 17.22
C GLN A 83 -0.87 22.50 15.72
N ARG A 84 -1.50 21.45 15.20
CA ARG A 84 -1.98 21.38 13.84
C ARG A 84 -2.90 22.52 13.51
N ARG A 85 -3.93 22.76 14.35
CA ARG A 85 -4.91 23.83 14.17
C ARG A 85 -4.27 25.23 14.16
N ILE A 86 -3.29 25.49 15.03
CA ILE A 86 -2.57 26.75 15.05
C ILE A 86 -1.73 26.94 13.77
N MET A 87 -1.04 25.89 13.31
CA MET A 87 -0.26 25.94 12.07
C MET A 87 -1.17 26.20 10.85
N VAL A 88 -2.30 25.51 10.79
CA VAL A 88 -3.31 25.69 9.73
C VAL A 88 -3.93 27.08 9.79
N LEU A 89 -4.27 27.58 10.98
CA LEU A 89 -4.82 28.92 11.15
C LEU A 89 -3.84 29.98 10.63
N LYS A 90 -2.55 29.87 10.95
CA LYS A 90 -1.53 30.78 10.45
C LYS A 90 -1.48 30.76 8.91
N ALA A 91 -1.36 29.58 8.32
CA ALA A 91 -1.33 29.45 6.86
C ALA A 91 -2.61 29.98 6.19
N TYR A 92 -3.76 29.75 6.83
CA TYR A 92 -5.06 30.26 6.36
C TYR A 92 -5.13 31.81 6.42
N LEU A 93 -4.61 32.43 7.49
CA LEU A 93 -4.54 33.89 7.61
C LEU A 93 -3.69 34.49 6.51
N ASP A 94 -2.50 33.93 6.25
CA ASP A 94 -1.60 34.39 5.18
C ASP A 94 -2.28 34.27 3.81
N MET A 95 -2.92 33.17 3.54
CA MET A 95 -3.70 32.94 2.31
C MET A 95 -4.84 33.95 2.16
N GLN A 96 -5.63 34.19 3.22
CA GLN A 96 -6.73 35.16 3.16
C GLN A 96 -6.24 36.61 2.94
N ALA A 97 -5.13 37.01 3.57
CA ALA A 97 -4.54 38.31 3.37
C ALA A 97 -4.10 38.54 1.91
N LEU A 98 -3.38 37.58 1.32
CA LEU A 98 -2.97 37.61 -0.09
C LEU A 98 -4.17 37.59 -1.03
N ALA A 99 -5.17 36.76 -0.78
CA ALA A 99 -6.37 36.69 -1.62
C ALA A 99 -7.16 38.00 -1.60
N LYS A 100 -7.27 38.64 -0.42
CA LYS A 100 -7.94 39.94 -0.28
C LYS A 100 -7.21 41.05 -1.07
N GLU A 101 -5.89 41.08 -0.99
CA GLU A 101 -5.07 42.04 -1.75
C GLU A 101 -5.14 41.75 -3.26
N ALA A 102 -5.06 40.49 -3.68
CA ALA A 102 -5.21 40.12 -5.09
C ALA A 102 -6.58 40.55 -5.66
N LYS A 103 -7.65 40.36 -4.89
CA LYS A 103 -8.99 40.81 -5.25
C LYS A 103 -9.11 42.30 -5.35
N SER A 104 -8.47 43.08 -4.44
CA SER A 104 -8.45 44.54 -4.50
C SER A 104 -7.79 45.05 -5.78
N LYS A 105 -6.84 44.29 -6.33
CA LYS A 105 -6.14 44.58 -7.59
C LYS A 105 -6.84 44.01 -8.84
N GLY A 106 -8.02 43.40 -8.67
CA GLY A 106 -8.83 42.87 -9.77
C GLY A 106 -8.24 41.64 -10.43
N ILE A 107 -7.32 40.90 -9.76
CA ILE A 107 -6.75 39.66 -10.27
C ILE A 107 -7.83 38.58 -10.46
N ASP A 108 -8.87 38.62 -9.63
CA ASP A 108 -10.06 37.76 -9.74
C ASP A 108 -10.95 37.99 -10.98
N LYS A 109 -10.63 39.03 -11.79
CA LYS A 109 -11.32 39.37 -13.03
C LYS A 109 -10.45 39.14 -14.27
N THR A 110 -9.31 38.48 -14.12
CA THR A 110 -8.39 38.22 -15.23
C THR A 110 -8.76 36.89 -15.92
N GLU A 111 -8.48 36.83 -17.24
CA GLU A 111 -8.65 35.59 -18.01
C GLU A 111 -7.86 34.40 -17.42
N ALA A 112 -6.67 34.69 -16.88
CA ALA A 112 -5.82 33.70 -16.22
C ALA A 112 -6.51 33.11 -14.98
N TYR A 113 -7.17 33.93 -14.18
CA TYR A 113 -7.97 33.50 -13.03
C TYR A 113 -9.14 32.63 -13.49
N ASP A 114 -9.92 33.09 -14.47
CA ASP A 114 -11.08 32.35 -14.97
C ASP A 114 -10.71 30.98 -15.51
N LYS A 115 -9.64 30.89 -16.34
CA LYS A 115 -9.12 29.61 -16.87
C LYS A 115 -8.74 28.65 -15.73
N ARG A 116 -8.08 29.14 -14.69
CA ARG A 116 -7.69 28.32 -13.55
C ARG A 116 -8.89 27.87 -12.73
N MET A 117 -9.88 28.75 -12.53
CA MET A 117 -11.09 28.42 -11.77
C MET A 117 -11.94 27.34 -12.47
N VAL A 118 -11.98 27.32 -13.81
CA VAL A 118 -12.64 26.23 -14.56
C VAL A 118 -12.00 24.88 -14.19
N VAL A 119 -10.69 24.76 -14.28
CA VAL A 119 -9.97 23.51 -13.96
C VAL A 119 -10.17 23.11 -12.49
N MET A 120 -10.06 24.06 -11.58
CA MET A 120 -10.25 23.79 -10.13
C MET A 120 -11.67 23.31 -9.83
N ARG A 121 -12.68 23.95 -10.41
CA ARG A 121 -14.07 23.54 -10.28
C ARG A 121 -14.31 22.12 -10.79
N ASP A 122 -13.76 21.81 -11.98
CA ASP A 122 -13.93 20.50 -12.59
C ASP A 122 -13.23 19.41 -11.79
N ASN A 123 -12.05 19.71 -11.19
CA ASN A 123 -11.37 18.82 -10.27
C ASN A 123 -12.20 18.53 -9.01
N VAL A 124 -12.78 19.56 -8.40
CA VAL A 124 -13.65 19.37 -7.22
C VAL A 124 -14.87 18.52 -7.57
N LEU A 125 -15.54 18.82 -8.70
CA LEU A 125 -16.67 18.04 -9.17
C LEU A 125 -16.31 16.58 -9.41
N GLN A 126 -15.17 16.32 -10.06
CA GLN A 126 -14.67 14.97 -10.32
C GLN A 126 -14.41 14.22 -9.01
N GLN A 127 -13.74 14.85 -8.04
CA GLN A 127 -13.45 14.22 -6.75
C GLN A 127 -14.73 13.90 -5.96
N LEU A 128 -15.67 14.83 -5.87
CA LEU A 128 -16.94 14.63 -5.20
C LEU A 128 -17.76 13.53 -5.87
N TYR A 129 -17.85 13.56 -7.19
CA TYR A 129 -18.57 12.53 -7.95
C TYR A 129 -17.95 11.15 -7.78
N PHE A 130 -16.62 11.04 -7.87
CA PHE A 130 -15.88 9.81 -7.63
C PHE A 130 -16.16 9.25 -6.21
N LYS A 131 -16.06 10.12 -5.20
CA LYS A 131 -16.33 9.73 -3.82
C LYS A 131 -17.76 9.21 -3.66
N GLN A 132 -18.76 9.98 -4.09
CA GLN A 132 -20.17 9.64 -3.92
C GLN A 132 -20.60 8.41 -4.73
N THR A 133 -20.07 8.25 -5.94
CA THR A 133 -20.52 7.22 -6.88
C THR A 133 -19.77 5.90 -6.73
N ILE A 134 -18.51 5.95 -6.25
CA ILE A 134 -17.66 4.77 -6.13
C ILE A 134 -17.33 4.47 -4.67
N VAL A 135 -16.63 5.39 -4.00
CA VAL A 135 -16.04 5.10 -2.68
C VAL A 135 -17.13 4.84 -1.64
N ASP A 136 -18.12 5.75 -1.54
CA ASP A 136 -19.20 5.67 -0.55
C ASP A 136 -20.23 4.54 -0.87
N GLN A 137 -20.18 3.97 -2.09
CA GLN A 137 -21.05 2.87 -2.51
C GLN A 137 -20.43 1.48 -2.31
N ILE A 138 -19.21 1.39 -1.78
CA ILE A 138 -18.59 0.10 -1.47
C ILE A 138 -18.97 -0.32 -0.07
N SER A 139 -19.82 -1.32 0.01
CA SER A 139 -20.24 -1.95 1.26
C SER A 139 -19.31 -3.11 1.67
N ASP A 140 -19.38 -3.51 2.93
CA ASP A 140 -18.69 -4.72 3.40
C ASP A 140 -19.20 -5.98 2.68
N ASN A 141 -20.48 -6.03 2.31
CA ASN A 141 -21.03 -7.13 1.51
C ASN A 141 -20.39 -7.23 0.12
N ASP A 142 -20.08 -6.11 -0.53
CA ASP A 142 -19.36 -6.12 -1.81
C ASP A 142 -17.95 -6.71 -1.65
N LEU A 143 -17.26 -6.34 -0.56
CA LEU A 143 -15.90 -6.85 -0.25
C LEU A 143 -15.92 -8.34 0.07
N GLU A 144 -16.90 -8.79 0.86
CA GLU A 144 -17.07 -10.23 1.12
C GLU A 144 -17.39 -11.04 -0.14
N ALA A 145 -18.23 -10.50 -1.03
CA ALA A 145 -18.54 -11.14 -2.30
C ALA A 145 -17.29 -11.27 -3.18
N LEU A 146 -16.51 -10.19 -3.28
CA LEU A 146 -15.22 -10.20 -4.00
C LEU A 146 -14.26 -11.23 -3.38
N TYR A 147 -14.09 -11.22 -2.05
CA TYR A 147 -13.26 -12.19 -1.35
C TYR A 147 -13.66 -13.63 -1.64
N LYS A 148 -14.95 -13.95 -1.55
CA LYS A 148 -15.46 -15.31 -1.86
C LYS A 148 -15.13 -15.72 -3.29
N ASN A 149 -15.24 -14.81 -4.25
CA ASN A 149 -14.91 -15.09 -5.64
C ASN A 149 -13.40 -15.33 -5.83
N GLU A 150 -12.55 -14.49 -5.22
CA GLU A 150 -11.10 -14.63 -5.27
C GLU A 150 -10.65 -15.94 -4.62
N VAL A 151 -11.18 -16.26 -3.44
CA VAL A 151 -10.88 -17.53 -2.75
C VAL A 151 -11.33 -18.74 -3.58
N ALA A 152 -12.49 -18.67 -4.22
CA ALA A 152 -12.97 -19.76 -5.09
C ALA A 152 -12.11 -19.97 -6.34
N ALA A 153 -11.44 -18.91 -6.80
CA ALA A 153 -10.53 -18.94 -7.96
C ALA A 153 -9.11 -19.38 -7.60
N LEU A 154 -8.74 -19.42 -6.31
CA LEU A 154 -7.41 -19.86 -5.88
C LEU A 154 -7.18 -21.32 -6.25
N PRO A 155 -5.98 -21.65 -6.75
CA PRO A 155 -5.61 -23.04 -6.95
C PRO A 155 -5.57 -23.76 -5.59
N LYS A 156 -6.10 -24.99 -5.57
CA LYS A 156 -6.00 -25.85 -4.40
C LYS A 156 -4.58 -26.40 -4.33
N GLU A 157 -3.74 -25.73 -3.55
CA GLU A 157 -2.37 -26.12 -3.32
C GLU A 157 -2.24 -26.81 -1.96
N ASP A 158 -1.43 -27.87 -1.91
CA ASP A 158 -1.07 -28.53 -0.66
C ASP A 158 0.03 -27.74 0.07
N GLU A 159 -0.06 -27.68 1.38
CA GLU A 159 1.01 -27.28 2.29
C GLU A 159 1.47 -28.48 3.12
N VAL A 160 2.77 -28.57 3.30
CA VAL A 160 3.40 -29.57 4.16
C VAL A 160 4.04 -28.88 5.35
N LYS A 161 3.71 -29.35 6.57
CA LYS A 161 4.44 -28.99 7.77
C LYS A 161 5.55 -30.01 7.97
N ALA A 162 6.80 -29.54 8.02
CA ALA A 162 7.93 -30.43 8.19
C ALA A 162 8.94 -29.92 9.22
N ARG A 163 9.69 -30.90 9.75
CA ARG A 163 10.93 -30.68 10.49
C ARG A 163 12.10 -31.17 9.67
N HIS A 164 13.27 -30.57 9.84
CA HIS A 164 14.48 -31.07 9.24
C HIS A 164 15.69 -31.02 10.18
N ILE A 165 16.67 -31.80 9.83
CA ILE A 165 18.02 -31.77 10.42
C ILE A 165 19.00 -31.56 9.29
N LEU A 166 19.76 -30.48 9.34
CA LEU A 166 20.81 -30.14 8.35
C LEU A 166 22.17 -30.45 8.97
N VAL A 167 22.98 -31.18 8.23
CA VAL A 167 24.38 -31.49 8.60
C VAL A 167 25.32 -31.33 7.39
N LYS A 168 26.62 -31.24 7.66
CA LYS A 168 27.61 -30.98 6.61
C LYS A 168 27.92 -32.16 5.71
N THR A 169 27.80 -33.38 6.24
CA THR A 169 28.22 -34.59 5.52
C THR A 169 27.11 -35.63 5.42
N LYS A 170 27.11 -36.38 4.32
CA LYS A 170 26.22 -37.51 4.11
C LYS A 170 26.29 -38.54 5.25
N LYS A 171 27.52 -38.80 5.74
CA LYS A 171 27.76 -39.77 6.83
C LYS A 171 27.08 -39.38 8.11
N GLU A 172 27.07 -38.08 8.46
CA GLU A 172 26.34 -37.57 9.62
C GLU A 172 24.84 -37.76 9.47
N ALA A 173 24.28 -37.43 8.29
CA ALA A 173 22.86 -37.63 8.03
C ALA A 173 22.46 -39.11 8.07
N GLU A 174 23.28 -40.02 7.56
CA GLU A 174 23.07 -41.47 7.69
C GLU A 174 23.10 -41.95 9.15
N ALA A 175 24.00 -41.38 9.97
CA ALA A 175 24.04 -41.67 11.38
C ALA A 175 22.76 -41.23 12.12
N ILE A 176 22.22 -40.06 11.74
CA ILE A 176 20.94 -39.54 12.24
C ILE A 176 19.79 -40.45 11.88
N ILE A 177 19.73 -40.93 10.62
CA ILE A 177 18.70 -41.89 10.18
C ILE A 177 18.77 -43.19 10.98
N LYS A 178 19.99 -43.67 11.28
CA LYS A 178 20.16 -44.86 12.14
C LYS A 178 19.63 -44.65 13.54
N ARG A 179 19.77 -43.44 14.11
CA ARG A 179 19.22 -43.10 15.44
C ARG A 179 17.70 -43.03 15.40
N LEU A 180 17.13 -42.42 14.36
CA LEU A 180 15.70 -42.35 14.15
C LEU A 180 15.06 -43.75 13.97
N ASN A 181 15.76 -44.67 13.27
CA ASN A 181 15.34 -46.07 13.15
C ASN A 181 15.31 -46.82 14.51
N LYS A 182 16.09 -46.34 15.50
CA LYS A 182 16.05 -46.81 16.89
C LYS A 182 15.00 -46.08 17.75
N LYS A 183 14.13 -45.28 17.09
CA LYS A 183 13.06 -44.49 17.73
C LYS A 183 13.53 -43.38 18.65
N GLU A 184 14.75 -42.86 18.46
CA GLU A 184 15.17 -41.62 19.12
C GLU A 184 14.32 -40.43 18.65
N ASN A 185 14.10 -39.47 19.55
CA ASN A 185 13.26 -38.31 19.24
C ASN A 185 13.90 -37.39 18.21
N PHE A 186 13.16 -37.06 17.15
CA PHE A 186 13.64 -36.24 16.04
C PHE A 186 14.06 -34.84 16.51
N GLU A 187 13.23 -34.19 17.33
CA GLU A 187 13.46 -32.83 17.81
C GLU A 187 14.72 -32.74 18.66
N GLU A 188 14.94 -33.74 19.53
CA GLU A 188 16.13 -33.80 20.37
C GLU A 188 17.41 -34.02 19.56
N ILE A 189 17.30 -34.79 18.48
CA ILE A 189 18.43 -34.94 17.56
C ILE A 189 18.67 -33.63 16.83
N ALA A 190 17.61 -32.96 16.32
CA ALA A 190 17.71 -31.67 15.63
C ALA A 190 18.39 -30.63 16.51
N LYS A 191 17.94 -30.45 17.77
CA LYS A 191 18.51 -29.51 18.73
C LYS A 191 20.00 -29.72 18.97
N LYS A 192 20.47 -30.98 18.95
CA LYS A 192 21.83 -31.36 19.28
C LYS A 192 22.78 -31.36 18.08
N THR A 193 22.26 -31.59 16.87
CA THR A 193 23.13 -31.91 15.71
C THR A 193 22.86 -31.08 14.49
N SER A 194 21.69 -30.45 14.36
CA SER A 194 21.39 -29.61 13.18
C SER A 194 22.22 -28.33 13.20
N THR A 195 22.74 -27.97 12.02
CA THR A 195 23.43 -26.70 11.78
C THR A 195 22.51 -25.60 11.28
N ASP A 196 21.21 -25.90 11.12
CA ASP A 196 20.21 -24.96 10.67
C ASP A 196 19.68 -24.08 11.80
N GLY A 197 19.21 -22.86 11.48
CA GLY A 197 18.63 -21.93 12.45
C GLY A 197 17.40 -22.47 13.18
N SER A 198 16.66 -23.39 12.57
CA SER A 198 15.51 -24.08 13.19
C SER A 198 15.91 -25.12 14.25
N ALA A 199 17.19 -25.40 14.44
CA ALA A 199 17.68 -26.39 15.43
C ALA A 199 17.11 -26.15 16.83
N ALA A 200 17.08 -24.88 17.30
CA ALA A 200 16.59 -24.50 18.61
C ALA A 200 15.12 -24.90 18.86
N VAL A 201 14.31 -24.91 17.80
CA VAL A 201 12.89 -25.34 17.82
C VAL A 201 12.69 -26.76 17.32
N GLY A 202 13.77 -27.59 17.37
CA GLY A 202 13.72 -28.99 17.00
C GLY A 202 13.57 -29.22 15.48
N GLY A 203 14.08 -28.30 14.68
CA GLY A 203 14.07 -28.36 13.22
C GLY A 203 12.74 -27.96 12.58
N ASP A 204 11.80 -27.37 13.32
CA ASP A 204 10.47 -26.98 12.80
C ASP A 204 10.58 -25.85 11.78
N LEU A 205 10.05 -26.09 10.57
CA LEU A 205 10.02 -25.13 9.47
C LEU A 205 8.62 -24.50 9.27
N GLY A 206 7.63 -24.96 10.05
CA GLY A 206 6.24 -24.59 9.83
C GLY A 206 5.67 -25.22 8.53
N TYR A 207 4.58 -24.64 8.03
CA TYR A 207 3.98 -25.01 6.76
C TYR A 207 4.66 -24.28 5.59
N PHE A 208 4.85 -24.99 4.50
CA PHE A 208 5.33 -24.40 3.24
C PHE A 208 4.65 -25.06 2.04
N SER A 209 4.48 -24.28 0.99
CA SER A 209 3.92 -24.67 -0.31
C SER A 209 5.01 -25.00 -1.31
N HIS A 210 4.64 -25.53 -2.47
CA HIS A 210 5.55 -25.70 -3.61
C HIS A 210 6.20 -24.37 -4.01
N GLY A 211 7.49 -24.42 -4.37
CA GLY A 211 8.30 -23.26 -4.79
C GLY A 211 8.93 -22.47 -3.65
N GLN A 212 8.68 -22.81 -2.39
CA GLN A 212 9.25 -22.13 -1.24
C GLN A 212 10.57 -22.73 -0.72
N MET A 213 10.85 -23.96 -1.10
CA MET A 213 12.07 -24.68 -0.69
C MET A 213 12.91 -25.04 -1.92
N VAL A 214 14.19 -25.33 -1.69
CA VAL A 214 15.05 -25.86 -2.78
C VAL A 214 14.50 -27.18 -3.27
N LYS A 215 14.55 -27.36 -4.59
CA LYS A 215 13.85 -28.46 -5.26
C LYS A 215 14.12 -29.88 -4.67
N PRO A 216 15.35 -30.29 -4.36
CA PRO A 216 15.58 -31.62 -3.78
C PRO A 216 14.90 -31.80 -2.42
N PHE A 217 14.86 -30.75 -1.60
CA PHE A 217 14.19 -30.74 -0.31
C PHE A 217 12.68 -30.84 -0.49
N GLU A 218 12.13 -30.01 -1.37
CA GLU A 218 10.69 -29.95 -1.66
C GLU A 218 10.18 -31.31 -2.17
N ASP A 219 10.84 -31.87 -3.19
CA ASP A 219 10.46 -33.16 -3.77
C ASP A 219 10.43 -34.27 -2.70
N ALA A 220 11.42 -34.26 -1.80
CA ALA A 220 11.48 -35.21 -0.71
C ALA A 220 10.35 -35.00 0.32
N ALA A 221 10.11 -33.76 0.73
CA ALA A 221 9.05 -33.44 1.71
C ALA A 221 7.66 -33.75 1.17
N PHE A 222 7.36 -33.36 -0.05
CA PHE A 222 6.05 -33.63 -0.67
C PHE A 222 5.85 -35.12 -1.03
N GLY A 223 6.94 -35.88 -1.19
CA GLY A 223 6.89 -37.33 -1.41
C GLY A 223 6.64 -38.17 -0.16
N LEU A 224 6.83 -37.61 1.06
CA LEU A 224 6.63 -38.31 2.31
C LEU A 224 5.17 -38.27 2.77
N LYS A 225 4.71 -39.31 3.45
CA LYS A 225 3.43 -39.32 4.17
C LYS A 225 3.60 -38.65 5.54
N VAL A 226 2.48 -38.17 6.09
CA VAL A 226 2.45 -37.61 7.44
C VAL A 226 3.01 -38.63 8.46
N GLY A 227 3.92 -38.19 9.31
CA GLY A 227 4.63 -39.00 10.29
C GLY A 227 5.91 -39.66 9.75
N GLU A 228 6.14 -39.70 8.46
CA GLU A 228 7.34 -40.29 7.86
C GLU A 228 8.52 -39.35 7.84
N TYR A 229 9.72 -39.90 7.79
CA TYR A 229 10.97 -39.18 7.54
C TYR A 229 11.78 -39.85 6.43
N THR A 230 12.69 -39.08 5.78
CA THR A 230 13.53 -39.55 4.69
C THR A 230 14.38 -40.75 5.15
N LYS A 231 14.37 -41.81 4.36
CA LYS A 231 15.16 -43.02 4.64
C LYS A 231 16.57 -42.94 4.07
N SER A 232 16.82 -41.95 3.24
CA SER A 232 18.14 -41.60 2.69
C SER A 232 18.39 -40.10 2.87
N PRO A 233 19.63 -39.65 3.07
CA PRO A 233 19.96 -38.24 3.13
C PRO A 233 19.62 -37.52 1.82
N ILE A 234 19.10 -36.30 1.94
CA ILE A 234 18.77 -35.41 0.80
C ILE A 234 19.86 -34.36 0.68
N GLU A 235 20.51 -34.30 -0.48
CA GLU A 235 21.56 -33.33 -0.77
C GLU A 235 20.96 -32.00 -1.25
N SER A 236 21.52 -30.89 -0.79
CA SER A 236 21.21 -29.55 -1.25
C SER A 236 22.46 -28.67 -1.28
N PRO A 237 22.42 -27.46 -1.83
CA PRO A 237 23.54 -26.51 -1.73
C PRO A 237 23.94 -26.15 -0.28
N PHE A 238 23.07 -26.39 0.69
CA PHE A 238 23.30 -26.08 2.11
C PHE A 238 23.93 -27.24 2.88
N GLY A 239 23.92 -28.46 2.33
CA GLY A 239 24.40 -29.67 2.98
C GLY A 239 23.42 -30.83 2.83
N TRP A 240 23.40 -31.70 3.85
CA TRP A 240 22.63 -32.94 3.85
C TRP A 240 21.48 -32.85 4.85
N HIS A 241 20.27 -33.12 4.36
CA HIS A 241 19.03 -33.02 5.13
C HIS A 241 18.48 -34.41 5.49
N VAL A 242 17.92 -34.50 6.69
CA VAL A 242 16.96 -35.51 7.08
C VAL A 242 15.65 -34.79 7.35
N ILE A 243 14.58 -35.16 6.64
CA ILE A 243 13.29 -34.44 6.65
C ILE A 243 12.22 -35.33 7.23
N LYS A 244 11.37 -34.79 8.09
CA LYS A 244 10.18 -35.46 8.65
C LYS A 244 8.95 -34.60 8.36
N VAL A 245 7.90 -35.19 7.78
CA VAL A 245 6.61 -34.53 7.60
C VAL A 245 5.76 -34.75 8.85
N GLU A 246 5.22 -33.65 9.39
CA GLU A 246 4.36 -33.69 10.57
C GLU A 246 2.89 -33.57 10.23
N ASP A 247 2.57 -32.78 9.18
CA ASP A 247 1.19 -32.57 8.76
C ASP A 247 1.14 -32.21 7.26
N ARG A 248 -0.04 -32.36 6.67
CA ARG A 248 -0.35 -31.95 5.31
C ARG A 248 -1.76 -31.42 5.25
N ARG A 249 -1.95 -30.24 4.67
CA ARG A 249 -3.26 -29.61 4.52
C ARG A 249 -3.36 -28.86 3.20
N LEU A 250 -4.56 -28.51 2.82
CA LEU A 250 -4.76 -27.50 1.78
C LEU A 250 -4.37 -26.13 2.32
N LYS A 251 -3.65 -25.38 1.51
CA LYS A 251 -3.28 -23.98 1.80
C LYS A 251 -4.53 -23.18 2.10
N GLN A 252 -4.54 -22.54 3.24
CA GLN A 252 -5.64 -21.69 3.62
C GLN A 252 -5.51 -20.33 2.93
N PRO A 253 -6.60 -19.77 2.41
CA PRO A 253 -6.59 -18.40 1.93
C PRO A 253 -6.28 -17.44 3.11
N PRO A 254 -5.73 -16.25 2.84
CA PRO A 254 -5.57 -15.24 3.88
C PRO A 254 -6.92 -14.89 4.49
N ALA A 255 -6.96 -14.51 5.77
CA ALA A 255 -8.20 -14.08 6.40
C ALA A 255 -8.78 -12.83 5.72
N PHE A 256 -10.11 -12.71 5.68
CA PHE A 256 -10.78 -11.57 5.05
C PHE A 256 -10.28 -10.22 5.59
N ASP A 257 -10.12 -10.11 6.92
CA ASP A 257 -9.68 -8.87 7.55
C ASP A 257 -8.24 -8.47 7.14
N ASP A 258 -7.38 -9.46 6.87
CA ASP A 258 -6.00 -9.20 6.43
C ASP A 258 -5.92 -8.61 5.01
N VAL A 259 -6.93 -8.86 4.18
CA VAL A 259 -6.96 -8.45 2.77
C VAL A 259 -8.06 -7.42 2.46
N LYS A 260 -8.87 -7.05 3.43
CA LYS A 260 -10.04 -6.18 3.27
C LYS A 260 -9.71 -4.85 2.55
N GLU A 261 -8.65 -4.17 2.96
CA GLU A 261 -8.26 -2.89 2.33
C GLU A 261 -7.68 -3.06 0.93
N MET A 262 -7.01 -4.18 0.67
CA MET A 262 -6.57 -4.53 -0.67
C MET A 262 -7.77 -4.77 -1.60
N LEU A 263 -8.76 -5.54 -1.15
CA LEU A 263 -10.00 -5.79 -1.90
C LEU A 263 -10.78 -4.50 -2.15
N ARG A 264 -10.83 -3.59 -1.16
CA ARG A 264 -11.45 -2.27 -1.32
C ARG A 264 -10.77 -1.48 -2.43
N THR A 265 -9.45 -1.42 -2.43
CA THR A 265 -8.67 -0.74 -3.46
C THR A 265 -8.89 -1.35 -4.84
N GLN A 266 -8.92 -2.67 -4.94
CA GLN A 266 -9.23 -3.39 -6.19
C GLN A 266 -10.62 -3.02 -6.70
N LEU A 267 -11.64 -3.09 -5.85
CA LEU A 267 -13.02 -2.80 -6.23
C LEU A 267 -13.22 -1.34 -6.64
N ILE A 268 -12.55 -0.39 -5.96
CA ILE A 268 -12.52 1.02 -6.36
C ILE A 268 -11.97 1.15 -7.78
N LYS A 269 -10.84 0.52 -8.06
CA LYS A 269 -10.20 0.55 -9.38
C LYS A 269 -11.10 -0.03 -10.48
N GLU A 270 -11.72 -1.18 -10.23
CA GLU A 270 -12.61 -1.84 -11.18
C GLU A 270 -13.85 -0.99 -11.48
N ARG A 271 -14.51 -0.46 -10.42
CA ARG A 271 -15.69 0.41 -10.59
C ARG A 271 -15.33 1.71 -11.30
N TYR A 272 -14.15 2.30 -10.99
CA TYR A 272 -13.66 3.50 -11.66
C TYR A 272 -13.40 3.24 -13.16
N GLN A 273 -12.70 2.17 -13.49
CA GLN A 273 -12.43 1.83 -14.90
C GLN A 273 -13.71 1.65 -15.70
N LYS A 274 -14.68 0.92 -15.15
CA LYS A 274 -15.98 0.72 -15.78
C LYS A 274 -16.74 2.04 -15.97
N LEU A 275 -16.78 2.87 -14.92
CA LEU A 275 -17.46 4.16 -14.94
C LEU A 275 -16.84 5.10 -15.98
N ILE A 276 -15.50 5.21 -16.01
CA ILE A 276 -14.82 6.14 -16.92
C ILE A 276 -14.97 5.74 -18.40
N VAL A 277 -15.00 4.42 -18.67
CA VAL A 277 -15.28 3.91 -20.03
C VAL A 277 -16.69 4.30 -20.45
N ASP A 278 -17.69 4.09 -19.59
CA ASP A 278 -19.08 4.45 -19.86
C ASP A 278 -19.25 5.97 -20.07
N LEU A 279 -18.66 6.78 -19.19
CA LEU A 279 -18.75 8.25 -19.31
C LEU A 279 -18.05 8.76 -20.57
N ARG A 280 -16.86 8.24 -20.91
CA ARG A 280 -16.13 8.64 -22.12
C ARG A 280 -16.86 8.25 -23.40
N SER A 281 -17.56 7.11 -23.41
CA SER A 281 -18.34 6.68 -24.58
C SER A 281 -19.47 7.63 -24.93
N LYS A 282 -19.92 8.47 -23.99
CA LYS A 282 -20.98 9.46 -24.16
C LYS A 282 -20.44 10.85 -24.58
N MET A 283 -19.11 11.00 -24.67
CA MET A 283 -18.47 12.26 -25.08
C MET A 283 -18.24 12.28 -26.58
N ASP A 284 -18.56 13.41 -27.25
CA ASP A 284 -18.14 13.65 -28.63
C ASP A 284 -16.71 14.20 -28.65
N VAL A 285 -15.71 13.28 -28.75
CA VAL A 285 -14.30 13.64 -28.77
C VAL A 285 -13.73 13.50 -30.17
N LYS A 286 -13.21 14.58 -30.73
CA LYS A 286 -12.52 14.62 -32.03
C LYS A 286 -11.06 14.93 -31.85
N TYR A 287 -10.21 14.19 -32.52
CA TYR A 287 -8.74 14.38 -32.51
C TYR A 287 -8.30 14.90 -33.87
N PRO A 288 -8.25 16.22 -34.11
CA PRO A 288 -7.87 16.78 -35.41
C PRO A 288 -6.42 16.48 -35.80
N ASP A 289 -5.53 16.30 -34.83
CA ASP A 289 -4.13 15.96 -35.07
C ASP A 289 -3.92 14.44 -35.19
N PRO A 290 -3.43 13.96 -36.36
CA PRO A 290 -3.18 12.52 -36.57
C PRO A 290 -2.13 11.93 -35.61
N ASN A 291 -1.19 12.74 -35.10
CA ASN A 291 -0.18 12.27 -34.15
C ASN A 291 -0.81 11.96 -32.78
N VAL A 292 -1.78 12.77 -32.37
CA VAL A 292 -2.55 12.51 -31.13
C VAL A 292 -3.29 11.16 -31.25
N ILE A 293 -3.89 10.88 -32.42
CA ILE A 293 -4.59 9.60 -32.66
C ILE A 293 -3.61 8.42 -32.50
N LYS A 294 -2.43 8.50 -33.13
CA LYS A 294 -1.43 7.44 -33.04
C LYS A 294 -0.95 7.21 -31.60
N LEU A 295 -0.68 8.30 -30.86
CA LEU A 295 -0.24 8.25 -29.49
C LEU A 295 -1.32 7.65 -28.57
N MET A 296 -2.57 8.08 -28.71
CA MET A 296 -3.69 7.53 -27.95
C MET A 296 -3.92 6.04 -28.21
N GLN A 297 -3.74 5.61 -29.47
CA GLN A 297 -3.81 4.19 -29.82
C GLN A 297 -2.69 3.37 -29.19
N SER A 298 -1.46 3.88 -29.18
CA SER A 298 -0.31 3.20 -28.57
C SER A 298 -0.47 3.07 -27.04
N LEU A 299 -0.95 4.10 -26.36
CA LEU A 299 -1.24 4.06 -24.92
C LEU A 299 -2.33 3.04 -24.56
N ASN A 300 -3.36 2.92 -25.39
CA ASN A 300 -4.43 1.94 -25.19
C ASN A 300 -3.96 0.49 -25.40
N GLN A 301 -2.99 0.25 -26.30
CA GLN A 301 -2.46 -1.09 -26.58
C GLN A 301 -1.47 -1.57 -25.53
N ASN A 302 -0.68 -0.67 -24.95
CA ASN A 302 0.40 -1.02 -24.03
C ASN A 302 0.00 -1.09 -22.56
N GLY A 303 -1.19 -0.61 -22.20
CA GLY A 303 -1.66 -0.63 -20.80
C GLY A 303 -0.72 0.06 -19.81
N THR A 304 0.24 0.85 -20.29
CA THR A 304 1.32 1.44 -19.48
C THR A 304 0.84 2.77 -18.91
N PRO A 305 0.92 2.98 -17.60
CA PRO A 305 0.81 4.33 -17.03
C PRO A 305 1.94 5.19 -17.61
N LEU A 306 1.65 6.45 -17.91
CA LEU A 306 2.68 7.45 -18.21
C LEU A 306 3.67 7.48 -17.05
N SER A 307 4.86 6.92 -17.27
CA SER A 307 6.00 7.16 -16.38
C SER A 307 6.45 8.60 -16.60
N ASP A 308 6.66 9.35 -15.51
CA ASP A 308 7.35 10.63 -15.50
C ASP A 308 8.84 10.41 -15.87
N GLU A 309 9.13 10.13 -17.14
CA GLU A 309 10.45 10.31 -17.69
C GLU A 309 10.52 11.75 -18.21
N THR A 310 11.10 12.62 -17.40
CA THR A 310 11.65 13.90 -17.86
C THR A 310 12.69 13.59 -18.94
N PRO A 311 12.65 14.23 -20.11
CA PRO A 311 13.74 14.09 -21.08
C PRO A 311 15.03 14.59 -20.45
N ASP A 312 16.04 13.76 -20.41
CA ASP A 312 17.40 14.17 -20.09
C ASP A 312 17.78 15.34 -21.02
N GLU A 313 18.17 16.45 -20.43
CA GLU A 313 18.82 17.55 -21.16
C GLU A 313 20.14 16.98 -21.73
N GLU A 314 20.14 16.68 -23.03
CA GLU A 314 21.38 16.43 -23.75
C GLU A 314 22.25 17.69 -23.68
N ASP A 315 23.37 17.53 -22.99
CA ASP A 315 24.50 18.45 -23.04
C ASP A 315 24.89 18.70 -24.50
N THR A 316 24.63 19.88 -24.99
CA THR A 316 25.28 20.38 -26.22
C THR A 316 26.50 21.20 -25.81
N GLU A 317 27.68 20.64 -26.13
CA GLU A 317 28.95 21.38 -26.22
C GLU A 317 28.88 22.57 -27.20
#